data_74629a4c9ac40b0c58b67d3f9a0bbb3f
#
_entry.id   74629a4c9ac40b0c58b67d3f9a0bbb3f
#
_cell.length_a   1.000
_cell.length_b   1.000
_cell.length_c   1.000
_cell.angle_alpha   90.00
_cell.angle_beta   90.00
_cell.angle_gamma   90.00
#
_symmetry.space_group_name_H-M   'P 1'
#
loop_
_entity.id
_entity.type
_entity.pdbx_description
1 polymer ?
#
loop_
_entity_poly.entity_id
_entity_poly.type
_entity_poly.pdbx_seq_one_letter_code
_entity_poly.pdbx_strand_id
1 'polypeptide(L)'
;MKKIYAVFISGLSVLAFSSCEGFLDKFPETSLSPETFYTSEKELELATNGFYTMLPSPDNTTDGALQDNDLEYHVALSSLQMGNRSAENETWSSSTWSNLRALNYYLEHSVNCTSEDIRKKYDGVAYFFRAMFYYEKVRKYGDIPWYDHVISANDKASLYRARDSRGFVMQKIMEDLDKAIDGLPVTWTEGVYRINKYAAYAFKSRV
;
A
#
# COMPACT_ATOMS: atom_id res chain seq x y z
N MET A 1 7.33 -51.36 -48.23
CA MET A 1 7.81 -51.20 -46.85
C MET A 1 8.24 -49.75 -46.55
N LYS A 2 9.08 -49.10 -47.36
CA LYS A 2 9.56 -47.71 -47.06
C LYS A 2 8.48 -46.66 -46.93
N LYS A 3 7.32 -46.77 -47.64
CA LYS A 3 6.19 -45.81 -47.55
C LYS A 3 5.39 -45.94 -46.24
N ILE A 4 5.34 -47.12 -45.63
CA ILE A 4 4.62 -47.36 -44.36
C ILE A 4 5.39 -46.75 -43.19
N TYR A 5 6.72 -46.82 -43.19
CA TYR A 5 7.56 -46.20 -42.17
C TYR A 5 7.47 -44.65 -42.22
N ALA A 6 7.39 -44.06 -43.43
CA ALA A 6 7.23 -42.61 -43.57
C ALA A 6 5.91 -42.07 -42.98
N VAL A 7 4.81 -42.83 -43.12
CA VAL A 7 3.51 -42.48 -42.57
C VAL A 7 3.51 -42.63 -41.04
N PHE A 8 4.20 -43.66 -40.49
CA PHE A 8 4.31 -43.84 -39.03
C PHE A 8 5.20 -42.77 -38.37
N ILE A 9 6.27 -42.33 -39.01
CA ILE A 9 7.15 -41.28 -38.49
C ILE A 9 6.44 -39.92 -38.58
N SER A 10 5.65 -39.65 -39.62
CA SER A 10 4.86 -38.43 -39.76
C SER A 10 3.70 -38.36 -38.73
N GLY A 11 3.10 -39.50 -38.40
CA GLY A 11 2.05 -39.56 -37.34
C GLY A 11 2.61 -39.36 -35.92
N LEU A 12 3.81 -39.83 -35.67
CA LEU A 12 4.46 -39.71 -34.34
C LEU A 12 4.94 -38.28 -34.04
N SER A 13 5.35 -37.53 -35.10
CA SER A 13 5.77 -36.13 -34.95
C SER A 13 4.60 -35.16 -34.66
N VAL A 14 3.35 -35.48 -35.04
CA VAL A 14 2.17 -34.64 -34.75
C VAL A 14 1.76 -34.77 -33.28
N LEU A 15 2.00 -35.89 -32.63
CA LEU A 15 1.71 -36.10 -31.21
C LEU A 15 2.69 -35.43 -30.24
N ALA A 16 3.86 -35.00 -30.74
CA ALA A 16 4.87 -34.34 -29.92
C ALA A 16 4.62 -32.84 -29.69
N PHE A 17 3.62 -32.22 -30.39
CA PHE A 17 3.27 -30.82 -30.26
C PHE A 17 2.06 -30.56 -29.36
N SER A 18 1.47 -31.57 -28.72
CA SER A 18 0.58 -31.33 -27.60
C SER A 18 1.39 -30.99 -26.35
N SER A 19 2.08 -29.86 -26.41
CA SER A 19 2.69 -29.22 -25.24
C SER A 19 1.57 -28.91 -24.27
N CYS A 20 1.59 -29.48 -23.09
CA CYS A 20 0.70 -29.11 -22.00
C CYS A 20 0.90 -27.61 -21.72
N GLU A 21 -0.02 -26.77 -22.18
CA GLU A 21 -0.17 -25.41 -21.66
C GLU A 21 -0.37 -25.54 -20.15
N GLY A 22 0.46 -24.86 -19.38
CA GLY A 22 0.37 -24.86 -17.92
C GLY A 22 1.39 -25.68 -17.15
N PHE A 23 2.28 -26.46 -17.84
CA PHE A 23 3.36 -27.17 -17.12
C PHE A 23 4.48 -26.21 -16.67
N LEU A 24 4.68 -25.10 -17.40
CA LEU A 24 5.69 -24.08 -17.08
C LEU A 24 5.14 -22.95 -16.20
N ASP A 25 3.83 -22.86 -16.04
CA ASP A 25 3.16 -21.82 -15.21
C ASP A 25 2.97 -22.26 -13.75
N LYS A 26 3.78 -23.21 -13.26
CA LYS A 26 3.79 -23.51 -11.83
C LYS A 26 4.50 -22.40 -11.09
N PHE A 27 3.73 -21.56 -10.45
CA PHE A 27 4.27 -20.68 -9.40
C PHE A 27 4.93 -21.55 -8.32
N PRO A 28 6.11 -21.17 -7.80
CA PRO A 28 6.72 -21.87 -6.70
C PRO A 28 5.71 -21.93 -5.51
N GLU A 29 5.40 -23.13 -5.02
CA GLU A 29 4.48 -23.31 -3.88
C GLU A 29 4.96 -22.58 -2.60
N THR A 30 6.21 -22.12 -2.60
CA THR A 30 6.84 -21.36 -1.51
C THR A 30 6.80 -19.85 -1.70
N SER A 31 6.34 -19.34 -2.84
CA SER A 31 6.19 -17.89 -3.07
C SER A 31 4.69 -17.54 -3.11
N LEU A 32 4.30 -16.59 -2.26
CA LEU A 32 2.97 -15.98 -2.32
C LEU A 32 2.88 -15.20 -3.64
N SER A 33 2.11 -15.70 -4.61
CA SER A 33 1.84 -14.95 -5.83
C SER A 33 0.64 -14.04 -5.60
N PRO A 34 0.61 -12.85 -6.20
CA PRO A 34 -0.53 -11.95 -6.07
C PRO A 34 -1.85 -12.55 -6.55
N GLU A 35 -1.80 -13.45 -7.53
CA GLU A 35 -2.96 -14.11 -8.11
C GLU A 35 -3.61 -15.11 -7.16
N THR A 36 -2.84 -15.68 -6.24
CA THR A 36 -3.32 -16.69 -5.28
C THR A 36 -3.52 -16.13 -3.87
N PHE A 37 -3.00 -14.94 -3.59
CA PHE A 37 -3.15 -14.23 -2.33
C PHE A 37 -4.24 -13.14 -2.44
N TYR A 38 -4.72 -12.62 -1.34
CA TYR A 38 -5.82 -11.64 -1.23
C TYR A 38 -7.22 -12.20 -1.57
N THR A 39 -7.41 -13.51 -1.50
CA THR A 39 -8.69 -14.17 -1.87
C THR A 39 -9.61 -14.38 -0.68
N SER A 40 -9.06 -14.45 0.52
CA SER A 40 -9.79 -14.74 1.77
C SER A 40 -9.70 -13.59 2.78
N GLU A 41 -10.67 -13.55 3.72
CA GLU A 41 -10.66 -12.57 4.82
C GLU A 41 -9.35 -12.62 5.62
N LYS A 42 -8.84 -13.82 5.89
CA LYS A 42 -7.62 -14.02 6.66
C LYS A 42 -6.38 -13.42 5.97
N GLU A 43 -6.32 -13.52 4.66
CA GLU A 43 -5.22 -12.95 3.88
C GLU A 43 -5.29 -11.42 3.83
N LEU A 44 -6.51 -10.86 3.68
CA LEU A 44 -6.70 -9.41 3.75
C LEU A 44 -6.36 -8.86 5.16
N GLU A 45 -6.76 -9.60 6.20
CA GLU A 45 -6.38 -9.29 7.58
C GLU A 45 -4.85 -9.26 7.74
N LEU A 46 -4.18 -10.33 7.30
CA LEU A 46 -2.72 -10.46 7.43
C LEU A 46 -2.00 -9.32 6.68
N ALA A 47 -2.43 -9.02 5.46
CA ALA A 47 -1.85 -7.95 4.66
C ALA A 47 -2.03 -6.57 5.32
N THR A 48 -3.24 -6.29 5.82
CA THR A 48 -3.53 -4.98 6.46
C THR A 48 -2.88 -4.81 7.82
N ASN A 49 -2.51 -5.89 8.52
CA ASN A 49 -1.77 -5.82 9.78
C ASN A 49 -0.42 -5.12 9.62
N GLY A 50 0.23 -5.30 8.47
CA GLY A 50 1.50 -4.63 8.17
C GLY A 50 1.40 -3.10 8.16
N PHE A 51 0.23 -2.53 7.85
CA PHE A 51 0.06 -1.07 7.79
C PHE A 51 0.10 -0.40 9.16
N TYR A 52 -0.21 -1.13 10.23
CA TYR A 52 -0.16 -0.61 11.59
C TYR A 52 1.25 -0.23 12.04
N THR A 53 2.28 -0.70 11.37
CA THR A 53 3.68 -0.25 11.60
C THR A 53 3.90 1.22 11.22
N MET A 54 2.96 1.83 10.49
CA MET A 54 2.98 3.27 10.17
C MET A 54 2.53 4.14 11.35
N LEU A 55 1.88 3.57 12.36
CA LEU A 55 1.51 4.31 13.56
C LEU A 55 2.76 4.61 14.40
N PRO A 56 2.78 5.75 15.11
CA PRO A 56 3.84 6.04 16.05
C PRO A 56 3.98 4.92 17.08
N SER A 57 5.21 4.46 17.32
CA SER A 57 5.49 3.52 18.40
C SER A 57 5.30 4.23 19.75
N PRO A 58 4.77 3.54 20.78
CA PRO A 58 4.76 4.05 22.15
C PRO A 58 6.16 4.48 22.64
N ASP A 59 7.19 3.75 22.22
CA ASP A 59 8.59 4.07 22.57
C ASP A 59 9.07 5.37 21.89
N ASN A 60 8.48 5.75 20.77
CA ASN A 60 8.80 7.02 20.08
C ASN A 60 7.94 8.19 20.59
N THR A 61 6.95 7.96 21.45
CA THR A 61 6.14 9.05 22.01
C THR A 61 6.87 9.86 23.05
N THR A 62 7.86 9.27 23.72
CA THR A 62 8.72 9.99 24.67
C THR A 62 9.83 10.78 24.00
N ASP A 63 10.37 10.29 22.86
CA ASP A 63 11.49 10.94 22.18
C ASP A 63 11.14 11.61 20.85
N GLY A 64 10.14 11.11 20.11
CA GLY A 64 9.86 11.54 18.73
C GLY A 64 8.69 12.48 18.57
N ALA A 65 7.57 12.22 19.25
CA ALA A 65 6.35 13.03 19.07
C ALA A 65 6.43 14.39 19.77
N LEU A 66 7.31 14.51 20.76
CA LEU A 66 7.52 15.72 21.54
C LEU A 66 8.77 16.49 21.12
N GLN A 67 9.64 15.91 20.30
CA GLN A 67 10.92 16.53 19.91
C GLN A 67 10.78 17.87 19.15
N ASP A 68 9.65 18.10 18.48
CA ASP A 68 9.42 19.30 17.67
C ASP A 68 8.49 20.31 18.37
N ASN A 69 8.29 20.18 19.68
CA ASN A 69 7.52 21.15 20.46
C ASN A 69 8.40 21.91 21.47
N ASP A 70 7.92 23.07 21.90
CA ASP A 70 8.64 23.95 22.82
C ASP A 70 8.42 23.58 24.30
N LEU A 71 7.83 22.43 24.58
CA LEU A 71 7.46 22.00 25.94
C LEU A 71 8.50 21.13 26.61
N GLU A 72 9.47 20.61 25.85
CA GLU A 72 10.53 19.77 26.38
C GLU A 72 11.92 20.36 26.10
N TYR A 73 12.82 20.22 27.08
CA TYR A 73 14.23 20.54 26.91
C TYR A 73 14.95 19.40 26.22
N HIS A 74 15.54 19.69 25.07
CA HIS A 74 16.42 18.76 24.35
C HIS A 74 17.84 19.27 24.33
N VAL A 75 18.80 18.35 24.51
CA VAL A 75 20.25 18.69 24.41
C VAL A 75 20.63 19.08 22.97
N ALA A 76 19.91 18.56 21.98
CA ALA A 76 20.08 18.90 20.57
C ALA A 76 18.71 19.28 19.97
N LEU A 77 18.64 20.50 19.43
CA LEU A 77 17.44 20.97 18.71
C LEU A 77 17.31 20.28 17.36
N SER A 78 16.08 19.94 16.96
CA SER A 78 15.81 19.44 15.62
C SER A 78 16.03 20.53 14.56
N SER A 79 16.21 20.13 13.29
CA SER A 79 16.32 21.09 12.17
C SER A 79 15.09 22.00 12.02
N LEU A 80 13.92 21.50 12.46
CA LEU A 80 12.68 22.28 12.48
C LEU A 80 12.76 23.40 13.53
N GLN A 81 13.16 23.05 14.77
CA GLN A 81 13.31 24.02 15.87
C GLN A 81 14.39 25.07 15.59
N MET A 82 15.46 24.67 14.93
CA MET A 82 16.54 25.58 14.50
C MET A 82 16.18 26.43 13.28
N GLY A 83 15.08 26.17 12.61
CA GLY A 83 14.68 26.87 11.37
C GLY A 83 15.60 26.59 10.16
N ASN A 84 16.43 25.54 10.20
CA ASN A 84 17.41 25.22 9.17
C ASN A 84 17.03 24.02 8.31
N ARG A 85 15.73 23.74 8.14
CA ARG A 85 15.27 22.71 7.23
C ARG A 85 15.68 22.99 5.80
N SER A 86 16.29 22.00 5.15
CA SER A 86 16.66 22.03 3.74
C SER A 86 16.27 20.73 3.06
N ALA A 87 16.26 20.72 1.72
CA ALA A 87 15.99 19.51 0.94
C ALA A 87 17.04 18.40 1.22
N GLU A 88 18.24 18.77 1.62
CA GLU A 88 19.34 17.85 1.95
C GLU A 88 19.15 17.20 3.33
N ASN A 89 18.54 17.95 4.27
CA ASN A 89 18.29 17.47 5.65
C ASN A 89 17.00 16.67 5.77
N GLU A 90 16.15 16.65 4.72
CA GLU A 90 14.86 16.01 4.74
C GLU A 90 14.89 14.67 4.03
N THR A 91 14.29 13.66 4.67
CA THR A 91 14.19 12.32 4.12
C THR A 91 13.12 12.24 3.02
N TRP A 92 13.52 12.53 1.78
CA TRP A 92 12.74 12.24 0.58
C TRP A 92 13.41 11.09 -0.17
N SER A 93 13.29 9.88 0.36
CA SER A 93 13.97 8.69 -0.17
C SER A 93 12.96 7.63 -0.60
N SER A 94 13.41 6.65 -1.37
CA SER A 94 12.58 5.50 -1.78
C SER A 94 12.00 4.74 -0.58
N SER A 95 12.74 4.62 0.51
CA SER A 95 12.26 3.96 1.73
C SER A 95 11.08 4.68 2.37
N THR A 96 11.01 6.02 2.28
CA THR A 96 9.89 6.79 2.84
C THR A 96 8.60 6.66 2.04
N TRP A 97 8.67 6.12 0.80
CA TRP A 97 7.53 5.90 -0.09
C TRP A 97 7.14 4.41 -0.19
N SER A 98 7.90 3.51 0.42
CA SER A 98 7.61 2.07 0.39
C SER A 98 6.24 1.72 0.99
N ASN A 99 5.83 2.44 2.04
CA ASN A 99 4.52 2.25 2.66
C ASN A 99 3.39 2.58 1.69
N LEU A 100 3.51 3.68 0.93
CA LEU A 100 2.52 4.02 -0.10
C LEU A 100 2.44 2.94 -1.18
N ARG A 101 3.60 2.42 -1.62
CA ARG A 101 3.63 1.33 -2.59
C ARG A 101 2.90 0.09 -2.06
N ALA A 102 3.12 -0.27 -0.80
CA ALA A 102 2.45 -1.42 -0.18
C ALA A 102 0.93 -1.21 -0.08
N LEU A 103 0.48 0.01 0.28
CA LEU A 103 -0.94 0.37 0.33
C LEU A 103 -1.61 0.29 -1.05
N ASN A 104 -0.99 0.87 -2.07
CA ASN A 104 -1.52 0.83 -3.43
C ASN A 104 -1.51 -0.61 -3.98
N TYR A 105 -0.43 -1.37 -3.73
CA TYR A 105 -0.35 -2.77 -4.12
C TYR A 105 -1.47 -3.60 -3.50
N TYR A 106 -1.75 -3.40 -2.21
CA TYR A 106 -2.87 -4.04 -1.55
C TYR A 106 -4.21 -3.70 -2.21
N LEU A 107 -4.48 -2.39 -2.44
CA LEU A 107 -5.73 -1.93 -3.04
C LEU A 107 -5.93 -2.44 -4.48
N GLU A 108 -4.86 -2.62 -5.25
CA GLU A 108 -4.91 -3.21 -6.58
C GLU A 108 -5.26 -4.71 -6.56
N HIS A 109 -4.83 -5.44 -5.51
CA HIS A 109 -4.99 -6.90 -5.45
C HIS A 109 -6.13 -7.36 -4.53
N SER A 110 -6.64 -6.51 -3.65
CA SER A 110 -7.78 -6.83 -2.77
C SER A 110 -9.04 -7.22 -3.55
N VAL A 111 -9.12 -6.81 -4.83
CA VAL A 111 -10.19 -7.21 -5.76
C VAL A 111 -10.29 -8.71 -6.00
N ASN A 112 -9.22 -9.48 -5.70
CA ASN A 112 -9.23 -10.94 -5.77
C ASN A 112 -10.17 -11.56 -4.71
N CYS A 113 -10.47 -10.84 -3.64
CA CYS A 113 -11.48 -11.26 -2.67
C CYS A 113 -12.88 -11.03 -3.26
N THR A 114 -13.61 -12.11 -3.49
CA THR A 114 -14.93 -12.08 -4.11
C THR A 114 -16.02 -11.53 -3.20
N SER A 115 -15.82 -11.57 -1.88
CA SER A 115 -16.75 -10.98 -0.90
C SER A 115 -16.54 -9.47 -0.81
N GLU A 116 -17.49 -8.73 -1.35
CA GLU A 116 -17.44 -7.25 -1.37
C GLU A 116 -17.44 -6.65 0.04
N ASP A 117 -18.22 -7.20 0.97
CA ASP A 117 -18.32 -6.70 2.34
C ASP A 117 -16.98 -6.89 3.09
N ILE A 118 -16.37 -8.08 2.94
CA ILE A 118 -15.05 -8.35 3.51
C ILE A 118 -14.01 -7.42 2.91
N ARG A 119 -14.00 -7.30 1.59
CA ARG A 119 -13.06 -6.42 0.90
C ARG A 119 -13.21 -4.96 1.36
N LYS A 120 -14.43 -4.41 1.37
CA LYS A 120 -14.69 -3.03 1.83
C LYS A 120 -14.17 -2.77 3.25
N LYS A 121 -14.36 -3.74 4.14
CA LYS A 121 -13.91 -3.67 5.53
C LYS A 121 -12.39 -3.48 5.63
N TYR A 122 -11.62 -4.27 4.90
CA TYR A 122 -10.14 -4.20 4.93
C TYR A 122 -9.57 -3.12 4.01
N ASP A 123 -10.22 -2.82 2.87
CA ASP A 123 -9.88 -1.67 2.04
C ASP A 123 -10.03 -0.36 2.81
N GLY A 124 -11.04 -0.28 3.70
CA GLY A 124 -11.20 0.85 4.61
C GLY A 124 -9.97 1.10 5.49
N VAL A 125 -9.30 0.03 5.94
CA VAL A 125 -8.01 0.15 6.67
C VAL A 125 -6.93 0.74 5.76
N ALA A 126 -6.81 0.23 4.53
CA ALA A 126 -5.80 0.71 3.59
C ALA A 126 -6.02 2.17 3.18
N TYR A 127 -7.26 2.58 2.92
CA TYR A 127 -7.61 3.98 2.63
C TYR A 127 -7.30 4.91 3.81
N PHE A 128 -7.58 4.48 5.04
CA PHE A 128 -7.22 5.24 6.23
C PHE A 128 -5.71 5.49 6.30
N PHE A 129 -4.90 4.45 6.14
CA PHE A 129 -3.44 4.58 6.21
C PHE A 129 -2.87 5.36 5.02
N ARG A 130 -3.48 5.28 3.84
CA ARG A 130 -3.06 6.11 2.70
C ARG A 130 -3.35 7.58 2.94
N ALA A 131 -4.52 7.89 3.47
CA ALA A 131 -4.86 9.24 3.88
C ALA A 131 -3.89 9.79 4.95
N MET A 132 -3.57 8.97 5.96
CA MET A 132 -2.61 9.33 7.01
C MET A 132 -1.21 9.58 6.41
N PHE A 133 -0.73 8.69 5.55
CA PHE A 133 0.55 8.85 4.86
C PHE A 133 0.63 10.19 4.12
N TYR A 134 -0.38 10.48 3.31
CA TYR A 134 -0.39 11.73 2.53
C TYR A 134 -0.54 12.97 3.39
N TYR A 135 -1.35 12.91 4.44
CA TYR A 135 -1.48 14.03 5.37
C TYR A 135 -0.15 14.39 6.02
N GLU A 136 0.61 13.39 6.49
CA GLU A 136 1.95 13.63 7.06
C GLU A 136 2.92 14.21 6.02
N LYS A 137 2.85 13.73 4.77
CA LYS A 137 3.68 14.29 3.69
C LYS A 137 3.29 15.73 3.35
N VAL A 138 2.00 16.04 3.25
CA VAL A 138 1.51 17.41 3.00
C VAL A 138 1.92 18.36 4.12
N ARG A 139 1.79 17.93 5.38
CA ARG A 139 2.24 18.74 6.53
C ARG A 139 3.72 19.07 6.46
N LYS A 140 4.54 18.12 6.00
CA LYS A 140 5.98 18.26 5.97
C LYS A 140 6.51 19.00 4.74
N TYR A 141 5.91 18.78 3.56
CA TYR A 141 6.47 19.22 2.28
C TYR A 141 5.57 20.17 1.48
N GLY A 142 4.31 20.34 1.86
CA GLY A 142 3.33 21.11 1.09
C GLY A 142 2.88 20.35 -0.17
N ASP A 143 3.25 20.85 -1.35
CA ASP A 143 2.94 20.20 -2.63
C ASP A 143 3.72 18.89 -2.79
N ILE A 144 3.02 17.81 -3.14
CA ILE A 144 3.57 16.46 -3.30
C ILE A 144 2.86 15.73 -4.45
N PRO A 145 3.50 14.77 -5.13
CA PRO A 145 2.82 13.99 -6.15
C PRO A 145 1.84 12.99 -5.51
N TRP A 146 0.63 12.93 -6.06
CA TRP A 146 -0.38 11.93 -5.69
C TRP A 146 -0.24 10.68 -6.55
N TYR A 147 -0.14 9.54 -5.90
CA TYR A 147 -0.12 8.23 -6.54
C TYR A 147 -1.15 7.32 -5.88
N ASP A 148 -2.11 6.84 -6.66
CA ASP A 148 -3.18 5.94 -6.24
C ASP A 148 -3.02 4.51 -6.78
N HIS A 149 -1.92 4.24 -7.46
CA HIS A 149 -1.56 2.96 -8.06
C HIS A 149 -0.07 2.64 -7.86
N VAL A 150 0.31 1.39 -8.17
CA VAL A 150 1.71 0.95 -8.12
C VAL A 150 2.45 1.46 -9.35
N ILE A 151 3.48 2.28 -9.15
CA ILE A 151 4.31 2.79 -10.23
C ILE A 151 5.37 1.74 -10.58
N SER A 152 5.45 1.39 -11.86
CA SER A 152 6.52 0.56 -12.40
C SER A 152 7.84 1.34 -12.44
N ALA A 153 8.96 0.64 -12.23
CA ALA A 153 10.30 1.23 -12.38
C ALA A 153 10.59 1.75 -13.80
N ASN A 154 9.84 1.26 -14.79
CA ASN A 154 9.96 1.67 -16.19
C ASN A 154 9.07 2.87 -16.55
N ASP A 155 8.11 3.23 -15.70
CA ASP A 155 7.22 4.38 -15.90
C ASP A 155 7.90 5.68 -15.48
N LYS A 156 8.81 6.15 -16.35
CA LYS A 156 9.53 7.39 -16.12
C LYS A 156 8.61 8.62 -16.06
N ALA A 157 7.49 8.60 -16.77
CA ALA A 157 6.55 9.72 -16.79
C ALA A 157 5.93 9.94 -15.40
N SER A 158 5.48 8.86 -14.75
CA SER A 158 4.96 8.93 -13.37
C SER A 158 6.05 9.21 -12.34
N LEU A 159 7.25 8.64 -12.52
CA LEU A 159 8.36 8.82 -11.58
C LEU A 159 8.90 10.24 -11.55
N TYR A 160 8.92 10.96 -12.68
CA TYR A 160 9.47 12.30 -12.81
C TYR A 160 8.39 13.39 -13.00
N ARG A 161 7.16 13.09 -12.69
CA ARG A 161 6.06 14.07 -12.77
C ARG A 161 6.26 15.22 -11.77
N ALA A 162 5.68 16.37 -12.09
CA ALA A 162 5.63 17.50 -11.16
C ALA A 162 4.78 17.15 -9.91
N ARG A 163 5.01 17.90 -8.84
CA ARG A 163 4.19 17.81 -7.63
C ARG A 163 2.77 18.30 -7.90
N ASP A 164 1.80 17.65 -7.32
CA ASP A 164 0.41 18.11 -7.29
C ASP A 164 0.26 19.19 -6.20
N SER A 165 -0.66 20.10 -6.40
CA SER A 165 -0.91 21.15 -5.41
C SER A 165 -1.42 20.56 -4.10
N ARG A 166 -1.05 21.21 -2.99
CA ARG A 166 -1.54 20.85 -1.65
C ARG A 166 -3.08 20.71 -1.62
N GLY A 167 -3.80 21.66 -2.24
CA GLY A 167 -5.26 21.62 -2.28
C GLY A 167 -5.82 20.38 -2.94
N PHE A 168 -5.23 19.96 -4.07
CA PHE A 168 -5.62 18.72 -4.76
C PHE A 168 -5.35 17.48 -3.89
N VAL A 169 -4.16 17.41 -3.28
CA VAL A 169 -3.82 16.25 -2.43
C VAL A 169 -4.71 16.20 -1.19
N MET A 170 -5.03 17.35 -0.56
CA MET A 170 -5.97 17.41 0.56
C MET A 170 -7.37 16.92 0.18
N GLN A 171 -7.85 17.26 -1.02
CA GLN A 171 -9.11 16.70 -1.53
C GLN A 171 -9.03 15.18 -1.63
N LYS A 172 -7.94 14.64 -2.17
CA LYS A 172 -7.75 13.18 -2.29
C LYS A 172 -7.66 12.48 -0.94
N ILE A 173 -7.04 13.10 0.05
CA ILE A 173 -7.03 12.62 1.44
C ILE A 173 -8.46 12.52 1.98
N MET A 174 -9.29 13.54 1.75
CA MET A 174 -10.68 13.54 2.19
C MET A 174 -11.49 12.44 1.49
N GLU A 175 -11.30 12.22 0.18
CA GLU A 175 -11.92 11.14 -0.58
C GLU A 175 -11.54 9.75 -0.02
N ASP A 176 -10.26 9.54 0.32
CA ASP A 176 -9.81 8.29 0.94
C ASP A 176 -10.39 8.10 2.34
N LEU A 177 -10.51 9.16 3.14
CA LEU A 177 -11.15 9.08 4.45
C LEU A 177 -12.66 8.78 4.34
N ASP A 178 -13.34 9.28 3.33
CA ASP A 178 -14.74 8.93 3.07
C ASP A 178 -14.89 7.44 2.73
N LYS A 179 -14.01 6.90 1.87
CA LYS A 179 -13.97 5.45 1.58
C LYS A 179 -13.65 4.62 2.84
N ALA A 180 -12.72 5.10 3.66
CA ALA A 180 -12.40 4.45 4.93
C ALA A 180 -13.60 4.41 5.88
N ILE A 181 -14.31 5.53 6.02
CA ILE A 181 -15.51 5.63 6.87
C ILE A 181 -16.64 4.72 6.34
N ASP A 182 -16.80 4.62 5.02
CA ASP A 182 -17.81 3.75 4.42
C ASP A 182 -17.50 2.26 4.69
N GLY A 183 -16.24 1.85 4.54
CA GLY A 183 -15.83 0.45 4.65
C GLY A 183 -15.58 -0.03 6.08
N LEU A 184 -15.03 0.81 6.95
CA LEU A 184 -14.65 0.42 8.31
C LEU A 184 -15.85 0.07 9.19
N PRO A 185 -15.76 -1.03 9.99
CA PRO A 185 -16.79 -1.37 10.94
C PRO A 185 -16.78 -0.39 12.13
N VAL A 186 -17.92 -0.29 12.81
CA VAL A 186 -18.03 0.43 14.08
C VAL A 186 -17.24 -0.29 15.17
N THR A 187 -17.30 -1.62 15.18
CA THR A 187 -16.60 -2.47 16.13
C THR A 187 -16.05 -3.70 15.40
N TRP A 188 -14.82 -4.06 15.68
CA TRP A 188 -14.23 -5.31 15.19
C TRP A 188 -14.62 -6.46 16.12
N THR A 189 -14.95 -7.61 15.54
CA THR A 189 -15.38 -8.78 16.31
C THR A 189 -14.23 -9.48 17.03
N GLU A 190 -13.01 -9.33 16.50
CA GLU A 190 -11.84 -10.12 16.94
C GLU A 190 -10.71 -9.29 17.56
N GLY A 191 -10.83 -7.99 17.66
CA GLY A 191 -9.72 -7.19 18.15
C GLY A 191 -10.09 -5.80 18.56
N VAL A 192 -9.84 -5.52 19.79
CA VAL A 192 -10.15 -4.26 20.46
C VAL A 192 -9.32 -3.10 19.93
N TYR A 193 -8.22 -3.37 19.22
CA TYR A 193 -7.17 -2.38 18.91
C TYR A 193 -7.00 -2.09 17.42
N ARG A 194 -8.00 -2.37 16.60
CA ARG A 194 -7.97 -2.03 15.17
C ARG A 194 -8.64 -0.69 14.91
N ILE A 195 -8.16 0.00 13.88
CA ILE A 195 -8.78 1.24 13.39
C ILE A 195 -10.21 0.93 12.97
N ASN A 196 -11.15 1.69 13.53
CA ASN A 196 -12.57 1.57 13.27
C ASN A 196 -13.13 2.86 12.65
N LYS A 197 -14.41 2.84 12.33
CA LYS A 197 -15.12 4.00 11.75
C LYS A 197 -14.95 5.28 12.56
N TYR A 198 -14.97 5.21 13.89
CA TYR A 198 -14.82 6.39 14.75
C TYR A 198 -13.40 6.95 14.72
N ALA A 199 -12.38 6.09 14.62
CA ALA A 199 -11.01 6.54 14.43
C ALA A 199 -10.85 7.31 13.10
N ALA A 200 -11.51 6.84 12.03
CA ALA A 200 -11.50 7.54 10.75
C ALA A 200 -12.22 8.90 10.82
N TYR A 201 -13.36 8.99 11.51
CA TYR A 201 -14.03 10.28 11.74
C TYR A 201 -13.15 11.24 12.55
N ALA A 202 -12.53 10.75 13.62
CA ALA A 202 -11.64 11.57 14.45
C ALA A 202 -10.45 12.11 13.65
N PHE A 203 -9.85 11.25 12.82
CA PHE A 203 -8.77 11.69 11.94
C PHE A 203 -9.26 12.66 10.86
N LYS A 204 -10.41 12.41 10.25
CA LYS A 204 -11.01 13.32 9.26
C LYS A 204 -11.29 14.71 9.84
N SER A 205 -11.69 14.80 11.11
CA SER A 205 -11.92 16.08 11.77
C SER A 205 -10.64 16.90 12.03
N ARG A 206 -9.49 16.24 12.02
CA ARG A 206 -8.18 16.86 12.21
C ARG A 206 -7.57 17.36 10.88
N VAL A 207 -7.92 16.74 9.77
CA VAL A 207 -7.45 17.05 8.41
C VAL A 207 -8.12 18.31 7.87
#